data_5ee7a2d80c8e16175e5b55aec2a68986
#
_entry.id   5ee7a2d80c8e16175e5b55aec2a68986
#
_cell.length_a   1.000
_cell.length_b   1.000
_cell.length_c   1.000
_cell.angle_alpha   90.00
_cell.angle_beta   90.00
_cell.angle_gamma   90.00
#
_symmetry.space_group_name_H-M   'P 1'
#
loop_
_entity.id
_entity.type
_entity.pdbx_description
1 polymer ?
#
loop_
_entity_poly.entity_id
_entity_poly.type
_entity_poly.pdbx_seq_one_letter_code
_entity_poly.pdbx_strand_id
1 'polypeptide(L)'
;MTYEITQIAAKEIFKGFHARFIHTEQTTLAFVEIEAGAVLPMHSHVHEQITQVWEGQLELTIEGESKVYEKGMVAVIPSHAKHAGVALTTCKVFDIFCPVREDYR
;
A
#
# COMPACT_ATOMS: atom_id res chain seq x y z
N MET A 1 -9.82 20.80 4.12
CA MET A 1 -10.76 19.91 3.42
C MET A 1 -10.91 18.63 4.22
N THR A 2 -12.09 18.05 4.18
CA THR A 2 -12.35 16.82 4.96
C THR A 2 -12.80 15.71 4.00
N TYR A 3 -12.28 14.52 4.21
CA TYR A 3 -12.67 13.33 3.47
C TYR A 3 -13.17 12.27 4.44
N GLU A 4 -14.22 11.57 4.04
CA GLU A 4 -14.65 10.36 4.72
C GLU A 4 -14.27 9.17 3.85
N ILE A 5 -13.41 8.30 4.36
CA ILE A 5 -12.83 7.18 3.60
C ILE A 5 -13.93 6.28 3.02
N THR A 6 -14.97 6.03 3.81
CA THR A 6 -16.08 5.16 3.39
C THR A 6 -16.90 5.73 2.23
N GLN A 7 -16.78 7.04 1.95
CA GLN A 7 -17.45 7.69 0.84
C GLN A 7 -16.63 7.68 -0.45
N ILE A 8 -15.40 7.18 -0.39
CA ILE A 8 -14.51 7.10 -1.54
C ILE A 8 -14.66 5.72 -2.16
N ALA A 9 -14.94 5.67 -3.47
CA ALA A 9 -15.04 4.41 -4.18
C ALA A 9 -13.71 3.68 -4.21
N ALA A 10 -13.70 2.39 -3.90
CA ALA A 10 -12.51 1.56 -3.99
C ALA A 10 -12.22 1.22 -5.45
N LYS A 11 -10.92 1.16 -5.79
CA LYS A 11 -10.44 0.70 -7.08
C LYS A 11 -9.58 -0.54 -6.86
N GLU A 12 -9.80 -1.56 -7.66
CA GLU A 12 -8.92 -2.74 -7.64
C GLU A 12 -7.67 -2.44 -8.47
N ILE A 13 -6.55 -2.16 -7.79
CA ILE A 13 -5.30 -1.76 -8.44
C ILE A 13 -4.45 -2.95 -8.87
N PHE A 14 -4.54 -4.06 -8.15
CA PHE A 14 -4.04 -5.39 -8.50
C PHE A 14 -5.09 -6.37 -8.03
N LYS A 15 -5.08 -7.57 -8.56
CA LYS A 15 -6.06 -8.58 -8.15
C LYS A 15 -6.03 -8.79 -6.63
N GLY A 16 -7.16 -8.53 -5.98
CA GLY A 16 -7.32 -8.65 -4.53
C GLY A 16 -6.87 -7.43 -3.73
N PHE A 17 -6.40 -6.35 -4.37
CA PHE A 17 -5.99 -5.11 -3.72
C PHE A 17 -7.01 -4.02 -4.03
N HIS A 18 -7.83 -3.67 -3.05
CA HIS A 18 -8.91 -2.68 -3.21
C HIS A 18 -8.53 -1.41 -2.47
N ALA A 19 -8.23 -0.35 -3.22
CA ALA A 19 -7.68 0.88 -2.67
C ALA A 19 -8.64 2.05 -2.79
N ARG A 20 -8.70 2.86 -1.74
CA ARG A 20 -9.36 4.16 -1.72
C ARG A 20 -8.29 5.22 -1.59
N PHE A 21 -8.28 6.18 -2.52
CA PHE A 21 -7.21 7.17 -2.61
C PHE A 21 -7.67 8.56 -2.22
N ILE A 22 -6.78 9.27 -1.53
CA ILE A 22 -6.87 10.70 -1.33
C ILE A 22 -5.58 11.30 -1.88
N HIS A 23 -5.70 12.14 -2.90
CA HIS A 23 -4.56 12.84 -3.49
C HIS A 23 -4.53 14.27 -3.00
N THR A 24 -3.41 14.66 -2.41
CA THR A 24 -3.13 16.05 -2.07
C THR A 24 -2.23 16.64 -3.16
N GLU A 25 -1.74 17.85 -2.95
CA GLU A 25 -0.82 18.48 -3.90
C GLU A 25 0.49 17.69 -4.05
N GLN A 26 1.01 17.12 -2.95
CA GLN A 26 2.32 16.47 -2.93
C GLN A 26 2.29 15.01 -2.53
N THR A 27 1.16 14.51 -2.06
CA THR A 27 1.09 13.21 -1.39
C THR A 27 -0.15 12.44 -1.83
N THR A 28 -0.02 11.13 -1.95
CA THR A 28 -1.16 10.23 -2.10
C THR A 28 -1.28 9.38 -0.85
N LEU A 29 -2.48 9.35 -0.29
CA LEU A 29 -2.87 8.45 0.80
C LEU A 29 -3.69 7.31 0.19
N ALA A 30 -3.37 6.08 0.52
CA ALA A 30 -4.11 4.92 0.04
C ALA A 30 -4.56 4.07 1.23
N PHE A 31 -5.85 3.82 1.31
CA PHE A 31 -6.46 2.92 2.29
C PHE A 31 -6.80 1.64 1.54
N VAL A 32 -6.07 0.55 1.83
CA VAL A 32 -6.10 -0.66 1.02
C VAL A 32 -6.61 -1.83 1.82
N GLU A 33 -7.62 -2.51 1.29
CA GLU A 33 -8.06 -3.81 1.79
C GLU A 33 -7.52 -4.87 0.85
N ILE A 34 -6.83 -5.88 1.40
CA ILE A 34 -6.15 -6.90 0.62
C ILE A 34 -6.73 -8.25 0.98
N GLU A 35 -7.15 -9.00 -0.05
CA GLU A 35 -7.68 -10.35 0.12
C GLU A 35 -6.54 -11.31 0.48
N ALA A 36 -6.82 -12.28 1.35
CA ALA A 36 -5.86 -13.31 1.71
C ALA A 36 -5.33 -14.01 0.46
N GLY A 37 -4.02 -14.16 0.38
CA GLY A 37 -3.34 -14.79 -0.76
C GLY A 37 -3.06 -13.86 -1.94
N ALA A 38 -3.56 -12.63 -1.93
CA ALA A 38 -3.30 -11.68 -3.01
C ALA A 38 -1.82 -11.33 -3.08
N VAL A 39 -1.30 -11.23 -4.29
CA VAL A 39 0.13 -11.03 -4.57
C VAL A 39 0.34 -9.68 -5.24
N LEU A 40 1.25 -8.89 -4.69
CA LEU A 40 1.78 -7.70 -5.34
C LEU A 40 3.07 -8.10 -6.04
N PRO A 41 3.10 -8.11 -7.38
CA PRO A 41 4.31 -8.47 -8.11
C PRO A 41 5.46 -7.52 -7.80
N MET A 42 6.70 -8.00 -7.96
CA MET A 42 7.88 -7.15 -7.77
C MET A 42 7.85 -5.98 -8.75
N HIS A 43 8.04 -4.78 -8.21
CA HIS A 43 8.05 -3.53 -8.97
C HIS A 43 8.84 -2.47 -8.23
N SER A 44 9.03 -1.34 -8.87
CA SER A 44 9.62 -0.15 -8.27
C SER A 44 8.95 1.08 -8.86
N HIS A 45 9.06 2.18 -8.15
CA HIS A 45 8.53 3.47 -8.59
C HIS A 45 9.32 4.62 -7.96
N VAL A 46 9.20 5.79 -8.55
CA VAL A 46 9.91 6.98 -8.08
C VAL A 46 9.46 7.41 -6.68
N HIS A 47 8.23 7.07 -6.30
CA HIS A 47 7.63 7.49 -5.04
C HIS A 47 8.29 6.77 -3.86
N GLU A 48 8.63 7.54 -2.81
CA GLU A 48 8.84 6.95 -1.49
C GLU A 48 7.49 6.44 -0.99
N GLN A 49 7.48 5.28 -0.38
CA GLN A 49 6.26 4.66 0.14
C GLN A 49 6.44 4.32 1.60
N ILE A 50 5.45 4.70 2.41
CA ILE A 50 5.38 4.31 3.81
C ILE A 50 4.15 3.44 3.95
N THR A 51 4.31 2.21 4.44
CA THR A 51 3.24 1.23 4.58
C THR A 51 3.02 0.89 6.04
N GLN A 52 1.80 1.08 6.53
CA GLN A 52 1.37 0.66 7.86
C GLN A 52 0.36 -0.45 7.73
N VAL A 53 0.53 -1.53 8.48
CA VAL A 53 -0.46 -2.60 8.56
C VAL A 53 -1.35 -2.35 9.77
N TRP A 54 -2.66 -2.28 9.55
CA TRP A 54 -3.65 -2.07 10.61
C TRP A 54 -4.32 -3.35 11.05
N GLU A 55 -4.49 -4.30 10.13
CA GLU A 55 -5.04 -5.62 10.40
C GLU A 55 -4.36 -6.64 9.49
N GLY A 56 -4.19 -7.86 10.01
CA GLY A 56 -3.67 -8.98 9.26
C GLY A 56 -2.16 -9.04 9.20
N GLN A 57 -1.67 -9.92 8.35
CA GLN A 57 -0.24 -10.16 8.14
C GLN A 57 0.09 -10.02 6.67
N LEU A 58 0.99 -9.10 6.37
CA LEU A 58 1.47 -8.80 5.02
C LEU A 58 2.96 -9.08 4.96
N GLU A 59 3.36 -10.04 4.13
CA GLU A 59 4.78 -10.26 3.87
C GLU A 59 5.23 -9.33 2.77
N LEU A 60 6.20 -8.47 3.06
CA LEU A 60 6.83 -7.58 2.10
C LEU A 60 8.27 -8.02 1.88
N THR A 61 8.68 -8.03 0.61
CA THR A 61 10.07 -8.23 0.22
C THR A 61 10.56 -6.90 -0.34
N ILE A 62 11.52 -6.30 0.35
CA ILE A 62 12.07 -4.98 -0.02
C ILE A 62 13.58 -5.16 -0.24
N GLU A 63 14.06 -4.86 -1.44
CA GLU A 63 15.46 -5.04 -1.81
C GLU A 63 16.00 -6.41 -1.41
N GLY A 64 15.22 -7.45 -1.68
CA GLY A 64 15.60 -8.84 -1.43
C GLY A 64 15.38 -9.33 0.00
N GLU A 65 14.97 -8.49 0.92
CA GLU A 65 14.71 -8.90 2.31
C GLU A 65 13.21 -9.05 2.55
N SER A 66 12.79 -10.25 2.97
CA SER A 66 11.40 -10.56 3.27
C SER A 66 11.14 -10.45 4.76
N LYS A 67 10.00 -9.85 5.12
CA LYS A 67 9.57 -9.71 6.50
C LYS A 67 8.04 -9.68 6.56
N VAL A 68 7.48 -10.27 7.60
CA VAL A 68 6.04 -10.20 7.87
C VAL A 68 5.75 -8.95 8.67
N TYR A 69 4.88 -8.10 8.14
CA TYR A 69 4.42 -6.88 8.81
C TYR A 69 3.02 -7.10 9.32
N GLU A 70 2.78 -6.64 10.54
CA GLU A 70 1.47 -6.74 11.19
C GLU A 70 1.20 -5.44 11.97
N LYS A 71 0.07 -5.39 12.66
CA LYS A 71 -0.38 -4.20 13.37
C LYS A 71 0.73 -3.61 14.23
N GLY A 72 0.96 -2.31 14.10
CA GLY A 72 1.97 -1.57 14.84
C GLY A 72 3.34 -1.51 14.14
N MET A 73 3.47 -2.18 13.00
CA MET A 73 4.72 -2.14 12.22
C MET A 73 4.57 -1.22 11.02
N VAL A 74 5.67 -0.56 10.67
CA VAL A 74 5.75 0.37 9.55
C VAL A 74 6.92 -0.04 8.65
N ALA A 75 6.64 -0.16 7.35
CA ALA A 75 7.68 -0.34 6.35
C ALA A 75 7.95 0.99 5.67
N VAL A 76 9.22 1.35 5.52
CA VAL A 76 9.64 2.48 4.69
C VAL A 76 10.29 1.93 3.45
N ILE A 77 9.70 2.22 2.29
CA ILE A 77 10.18 1.76 0.99
C ILE A 77 10.77 2.97 0.26
N PRO A 78 12.11 3.05 0.15
CA PRO A 78 12.76 4.17 -0.53
C PRO A 78 12.36 4.29 -2.00
N SER A 79 12.50 5.49 -2.55
CA SER A 79 12.34 5.73 -3.99
C SER A 79 13.14 4.72 -4.79
N HIS A 80 12.53 4.12 -5.80
CA HIS A 80 13.10 3.13 -6.72
C HIS A 80 13.49 1.78 -6.09
N ALA A 81 13.28 1.58 -4.79
CA ALA A 81 13.55 0.28 -4.17
C ALA A 81 12.59 -0.79 -4.73
N LYS A 82 13.15 -1.92 -5.14
CA LYS A 82 12.35 -3.05 -5.64
C LYS A 82 11.61 -3.68 -4.49
N HIS A 83 10.31 -3.88 -4.65
CA HIS A 83 9.50 -4.50 -3.60
C HIS A 83 8.36 -5.31 -4.17
N ALA A 84 7.94 -6.29 -3.38
CA ALA A 84 6.85 -7.22 -3.67
C ALA A 84 6.14 -7.53 -2.37
N GLY A 85 4.97 -8.13 -2.46
CA GLY A 85 4.25 -8.53 -1.26
C GLY A 85 3.25 -9.65 -1.48
N VAL A 86 2.88 -10.30 -0.39
CA VAL A 86 1.80 -11.27 -0.38
C VAL A 86 1.03 -11.14 0.94
N ALA A 87 -0.29 -11.08 0.83
CA ALA A 87 -1.15 -11.06 2.00
C ALA A 87 -1.29 -12.49 2.54
N LEU A 88 -0.72 -12.76 3.71
CA LEU A 88 -0.83 -14.07 4.34
C LEU A 88 -2.23 -14.28 4.91
N THR A 89 -2.88 -13.21 5.30
CA THR A 89 -4.28 -13.15 5.72
C THR A 89 -4.93 -12.00 4.99
N THR A 90 -6.25 -11.83 5.16
CA THR A 90 -6.91 -10.57 4.81
C THR A 90 -6.22 -9.44 5.57
N CYS A 91 -5.91 -8.35 4.89
CA CYS A 91 -5.19 -7.21 5.47
C CYS A 91 -5.92 -5.91 5.25
N LYS A 92 -5.72 -4.98 6.19
CA LYS A 92 -6.01 -3.56 6.00
C LYS A 92 -4.72 -2.78 6.19
N VAL A 93 -4.33 -2.03 5.16
CA VAL A 93 -3.09 -1.26 5.16
C VAL A 93 -3.34 0.18 4.79
N PHE A 94 -2.47 1.04 5.27
CA PHE A 94 -2.47 2.44 4.95
C PHE A 94 -1.12 2.80 4.35
N ASP A 95 -1.13 3.26 3.09
CA ASP A 95 0.06 3.66 2.37
C ASP A 95 0.11 5.17 2.19
N ILE A 96 1.30 5.72 2.32
CA ILE A 96 1.59 7.12 2.03
C ILE A 96 2.63 7.15 0.92
N PHE A 97 2.34 7.85 -0.18
CA PHE A 97 3.26 8.02 -1.30
C PHE A 97 3.66 9.49 -1.46
N CYS A 98 4.93 9.74 -1.69
CA CYS A 98 5.44 11.06 -2.01
C CYS A 98 6.49 10.95 -3.14
N PRO A 99 6.35 11.69 -4.24
CA PRO A 99 5.27 12.62 -4.57
C PRO A 99 3.94 11.92 -4.87
N VAL A 100 2.95 12.72 -5.25
CA VAL A 100 1.60 12.21 -5.56
C VAL A 100 1.64 11.15 -6.67
N ARG A 101 0.83 10.10 -6.54
CA ARG A 101 0.69 9.03 -7.54
C ARG A 101 -0.25 9.48 -8.66
N GLU A 102 0.31 10.12 -9.69
CA GLU A 102 -0.47 10.57 -10.84
C GLU A 102 -1.11 9.40 -11.59
N ASP A 103 -0.48 8.25 -11.56
CA ASP A 103 -0.97 7.02 -12.19
C ASP A 103 -2.21 6.44 -11.51
N TYR A 104 -2.49 6.84 -10.28
CA TYR A 104 -3.70 6.41 -9.55
C TYR A 104 -4.78 7.50 -9.48
N ARG A 105 -4.54 8.62 -10.10
CA ARG A 105 -5.50 9.72 -10.14
C ARG A 105 -6.68 9.44 -11.04
#